data_8df3aa29c8a63f0e16074283f7ab2012
#
_entry.id   8df3aa29c8a63f0e16074283f7ab2012
#
_cell.length_a   1.000
_cell.length_b   1.000
_cell.length_c   1.000
_cell.angle_alpha   90.00
_cell.angle_beta   90.00
_cell.angle_gamma   90.00
#
_symmetry.space_group_name_H-M   'P 1'
#
loop_
_entity.id
_entity.type
_entity.pdbx_description
1 polymer ?
#
loop_
_entity_poly.entity_id
_entity_poly.type
_entity_poly.pdbx_seq_one_letter_code
_entity_poly.pdbx_strand_id
1 'polypeptide(L)'
;MRVGLMGCVRWVWAPVGIKLTQVVEYTRQWAYLHLAVNGLRGKLMWAWSDNMKAESIVPVVKQWSRRRVKFLVWDRARGHRGPLYDTVRLQRIEQPPYSPELNPPERVFEYLRAAVEGKVYGTLAAKKEAIENALYQLAALPAKVKQMTGWQWIRDAIGALDDEYMALK
;
A
#
# COMPACT_ATOMS: atom_id res chain seq x y z
N MET A 1 0.35 -3.41 -3.68
CA MET A 1 1.24 -4.56 -3.35
C MET A 1 0.62 -5.85 -3.84
N ARG A 2 1.39 -6.71 -4.53
CA ARG A 2 0.95 -8.07 -4.86
C ARG A 2 1.12 -8.98 -3.63
N VAL A 3 0.09 -9.71 -3.29
CA VAL A 3 0.05 -10.67 -2.19
C VAL A 3 -0.19 -12.06 -2.77
N GLY A 4 0.67 -12.99 -2.48
CA GLY A 4 0.57 -14.38 -2.98
C GLY A 4 0.77 -15.40 -1.89
N LEU A 5 0.28 -16.62 -2.12
CA LEU A 5 0.51 -17.75 -1.22
C LEU A 5 1.91 -18.34 -1.39
N MET A 6 2.53 -18.17 -2.56
CA MET A 6 3.86 -18.70 -2.77
C MET A 6 4.83 -18.17 -1.72
N GLY A 7 5.40 -19.06 -0.94
CA GLY A 7 6.34 -18.76 0.11
C GLY A 7 7.66 -18.24 -0.45
N CYS A 8 8.35 -17.45 0.34
CA CYS A 8 9.68 -16.94 0.01
C CYS A 8 10.69 -17.56 0.97
N VAL A 9 11.74 -18.15 0.42
CA VAL A 9 12.90 -18.62 1.21
C VAL A 9 13.76 -17.40 1.53
N ARG A 10 14.15 -17.27 2.80
CA ARG A 10 14.98 -16.17 3.27
C ARG A 10 16.25 -16.66 3.93
N TRP A 11 17.28 -15.87 3.83
CA TRP A 11 18.46 -16.02 4.67
C TRP A 11 18.11 -15.65 6.10
N VAL A 12 18.43 -16.52 7.05
CA VAL A 12 18.25 -16.31 8.48
C VAL A 12 19.54 -16.67 9.22
N TRP A 13 19.82 -15.98 10.30
CA TRP A 13 20.92 -16.29 11.16
C TRP A 13 20.57 -17.51 12.03
N ALA A 14 21.49 -18.47 12.13
CA ALA A 14 21.37 -19.63 12.99
C ALA A 14 22.72 -19.95 13.65
N PRO A 15 22.74 -20.60 14.81
CA PRO A 15 23.96 -21.13 15.37
C PRO A 15 24.63 -22.12 14.40
N VAL A 16 25.97 -22.15 14.44
CA VAL A 16 26.75 -23.05 13.59
C VAL A 16 26.36 -24.51 13.84
N GLY A 17 26.16 -25.27 12.76
CA GLY A 17 25.79 -26.68 12.83
C GLY A 17 24.28 -26.97 12.94
N ILE A 18 23.43 -25.95 13.06
CA ILE A 18 21.97 -26.12 13.06
C ILE A 18 21.41 -26.01 11.65
N LYS A 19 20.80 -27.10 11.16
CA LYS A 19 20.04 -27.11 9.91
C LYS A 19 18.65 -26.54 10.17
N LEU A 20 18.36 -25.37 9.60
CA LEU A 20 17.02 -24.77 9.66
C LEU A 20 16.13 -25.39 8.59
N THR A 21 14.91 -25.74 8.98
CA THR A 21 13.87 -26.23 8.06
C THR A 21 12.73 -25.23 8.04
N GLN A 22 12.33 -24.77 6.86
CA GLN A 22 11.18 -23.88 6.67
C GLN A 22 10.12 -24.60 5.84
N VAL A 23 8.88 -24.62 6.33
CA VAL A 23 7.73 -25.03 5.52
C VAL A 23 7.41 -23.91 4.54
N VAL A 24 7.32 -24.24 3.26
CA VAL A 24 7.09 -23.29 2.17
C VAL A 24 5.84 -23.70 1.41
N GLU A 25 5.00 -22.76 1.12
CA GLU A 25 3.79 -22.93 0.33
C GLU A 25 4.08 -22.65 -1.15
N TYR A 26 3.63 -23.52 -2.07
CA TYR A 26 3.87 -23.39 -3.52
C TYR A 26 2.62 -23.05 -4.34
N THR A 27 1.53 -22.67 -3.68
CA THR A 27 0.27 -22.37 -4.36
C THR A 27 0.37 -21.03 -5.12
N ARG A 28 0.12 -21.07 -6.42
CA ARG A 28 0.16 -19.88 -7.30
C ARG A 28 -1.18 -19.14 -7.31
N GLN A 29 -1.53 -18.54 -6.18
CA GLN A 29 -2.68 -17.66 -6.04
C GLN A 29 -2.24 -16.26 -5.62
N TRP A 30 -2.86 -15.24 -6.19
CA TRP A 30 -2.46 -13.85 -6.00
C TRP A 30 -3.66 -12.95 -5.81
N ALA A 31 -3.51 -11.94 -4.99
CA ALA A 31 -4.40 -10.79 -4.89
C ALA A 31 -3.56 -9.51 -4.84
N TYR A 32 -4.21 -8.37 -5.06
CA TYR A 32 -3.54 -7.08 -5.07
C TYR A 32 -4.16 -6.17 -4.02
N LEU A 33 -3.33 -5.71 -3.09
CA LEU A 33 -3.68 -4.74 -2.09
C LEU A 33 -3.37 -3.33 -2.62
N HIS A 34 -4.41 -2.51 -2.75
CA HIS A 34 -4.30 -1.08 -2.98
C HIS A 34 -4.31 -0.38 -1.63
N LEU A 35 -3.39 0.53 -1.41
CA LEU A 35 -3.24 1.25 -0.15
C LEU A 35 -3.01 2.73 -0.42
N ALA A 36 -3.81 3.58 0.21
CA ALA A 36 -3.58 5.01 0.27
C ALA A 36 -3.27 5.43 1.71
N VAL A 37 -2.28 6.30 1.86
CA VAL A 37 -1.78 6.76 3.15
C VAL A 37 -1.87 8.29 3.21
N ASN A 38 -2.47 8.81 4.28
CA ASN A 38 -2.35 10.21 4.65
C ASN A 38 -1.34 10.34 5.79
N GLY A 39 -0.09 10.65 5.45
CA GLY A 39 1.01 10.78 6.41
C GLY A 39 0.83 11.92 7.41
N LEU A 40 0.07 13.00 7.04
CA LEU A 40 -0.23 14.10 7.96
C LEU A 40 -1.21 13.71 9.06
N ARG A 41 -2.24 12.95 8.69
CA ARG A 41 -3.32 12.57 9.61
C ARG A 41 -3.13 11.17 10.20
N GLY A 42 -2.17 10.39 9.68
CA GLY A 42 -1.96 9.00 10.08
C GLY A 42 -3.13 8.09 9.70
N LYS A 43 -3.78 8.37 8.56
CA LYS A 43 -4.93 7.59 8.10
C LYS A 43 -4.55 6.66 6.96
N LEU A 44 -5.12 5.47 6.98
CA LEU A 44 -4.98 4.44 5.96
C LEU A 44 -6.34 4.19 5.28
N MET A 45 -6.31 3.95 3.98
CA MET A 45 -7.43 3.40 3.22
C MET A 45 -6.90 2.29 2.34
N TRP A 46 -7.62 1.17 2.28
CA TRP A 46 -7.20 0.04 1.46
C TRP A 46 -8.38 -0.64 0.78
N ALA A 47 -8.07 -1.37 -0.27
CA ALA A 47 -9.00 -2.22 -0.99
C ALA A 47 -8.22 -3.35 -1.68
N TRP A 48 -8.93 -4.43 -1.99
CA TRP A 48 -8.39 -5.57 -2.72
C TRP A 48 -8.89 -5.60 -4.16
N SER A 49 -8.07 -6.13 -5.05
CA SER A 49 -8.48 -6.49 -6.41
C SER A 49 -7.76 -7.76 -6.86
N ASP A 50 -8.26 -8.35 -7.93
CA ASP A 50 -7.70 -9.57 -8.51
C ASP A 50 -6.54 -9.28 -9.49
N ASN A 51 -6.41 -8.03 -9.92
CA ASN A 51 -5.35 -7.61 -10.82
C ASN A 51 -5.02 -6.12 -10.69
N MET A 52 -3.96 -5.67 -11.37
CA MET A 52 -3.48 -4.27 -11.40
C MET A 52 -3.88 -3.54 -12.69
N LYS A 53 -4.99 -3.92 -13.32
CA LYS A 53 -5.51 -3.20 -14.50
C LYS A 53 -6.33 -1.99 -14.08
N ALA A 54 -6.42 -1.00 -14.95
CA ALA A 54 -7.18 0.24 -14.70
C ALA A 54 -8.65 -0.05 -14.33
N GLU A 55 -9.28 -1.04 -14.99
CA GLU A 55 -10.66 -1.46 -14.74
C GLU A 55 -10.89 -1.89 -13.27
N SER A 56 -9.88 -2.50 -12.64
CA SER A 56 -9.95 -2.95 -11.25
C SER A 56 -9.56 -1.85 -10.25
N ILE A 57 -8.69 -0.92 -10.65
CA ILE A 57 -8.20 0.16 -9.77
C ILE A 57 -9.18 1.35 -9.74
N VAL A 58 -9.77 1.71 -10.87
CA VAL A 58 -10.68 2.87 -10.97
C VAL A 58 -11.86 2.82 -9.99
N PRO A 59 -12.54 1.68 -9.77
CA PRO A 59 -13.60 1.57 -8.74
C PRO A 59 -13.08 1.89 -7.33
N VAL A 60 -11.86 1.44 -7.00
CA VAL A 60 -11.22 1.73 -5.71
C VAL A 60 -10.96 3.23 -5.55
N VAL A 61 -10.38 3.87 -6.56
CA VAL A 61 -10.10 5.31 -6.55
C VAL A 61 -11.39 6.13 -6.50
N LYS A 62 -12.45 5.71 -7.21
CA LYS A 62 -13.80 6.31 -7.11
C LYS A 62 -14.37 6.22 -5.69
N GLN A 63 -14.20 5.08 -5.01
CA GLN A 63 -14.61 4.91 -3.63
C GLN A 63 -13.87 5.89 -2.70
N TRP A 64 -12.56 6.07 -2.91
CA TRP A 64 -11.75 7.02 -2.12
C TRP A 64 -12.14 8.47 -2.39
N SER A 65 -12.43 8.84 -3.64
CA SER A 65 -12.88 10.20 -3.97
C SER A 65 -14.21 10.55 -3.26
N ARG A 66 -15.12 9.61 -3.11
CA ARG A 66 -16.37 9.77 -2.34
C ARG A 66 -16.12 10.01 -0.84
N ARG A 67 -14.96 9.59 -0.32
CA ARG A 67 -14.52 9.83 1.07
C ARG A 67 -13.77 11.16 1.23
N ARG A 68 -14.00 12.14 0.35
CA ARG A 68 -13.40 13.49 0.35
C ARG A 68 -11.88 13.49 0.16
N VAL A 69 -11.33 12.48 -0.52
CA VAL A 69 -9.96 12.55 -1.01
C VAL A 69 -9.93 13.51 -2.19
N LYS A 70 -9.15 14.58 -2.10
CA LYS A 70 -9.01 15.61 -3.14
C LYS A 70 -7.84 15.30 -4.07
N PHE A 71 -6.72 14.87 -3.50
CA PHE A 71 -5.47 14.59 -4.18
C PHE A 71 -5.08 13.15 -3.96
N LEU A 72 -4.53 12.52 -4.98
CA LEU A 72 -3.90 11.22 -4.89
C LEU A 72 -2.53 11.28 -5.58
N VAL A 73 -1.49 11.16 -4.78
CA VAL A 73 -0.11 11.02 -5.27
C VAL A 73 0.16 9.55 -5.49
N TRP A 74 0.62 9.18 -6.68
CA TRP A 74 0.87 7.80 -7.02
C TRP A 74 2.03 7.62 -7.99
N ASP A 75 2.53 6.40 -8.12
CA ASP A 75 3.57 6.05 -9.05
C ASP A 75 3.05 6.00 -10.51
N ARG A 76 3.98 5.86 -11.46
CA ARG A 76 3.69 5.77 -12.89
C ARG A 76 3.44 4.33 -13.36
N ALA A 77 2.92 3.44 -12.51
CA ALA A 77 2.60 2.08 -12.92
C ALA A 77 1.62 2.07 -14.11
N ARG A 78 1.75 1.06 -14.97
CA ARG A 78 0.90 0.95 -16.18
C ARG A 78 -0.59 0.96 -15.85
N GLY A 79 -0.99 0.31 -14.76
CA GLY A 79 -2.37 0.27 -14.29
C GLY A 79 -2.91 1.62 -13.79
N HIS A 80 -2.05 2.60 -13.52
CA HIS A 80 -2.42 3.94 -13.07
C HIS A 80 -2.69 4.92 -14.22
N ARG A 81 -2.65 4.45 -15.46
CA ARG A 81 -2.83 5.28 -16.67
C ARG A 81 -4.05 4.84 -17.46
N GLY A 82 -4.56 5.74 -18.26
CA GLY A 82 -5.63 5.48 -19.21
C GLY A 82 -6.86 6.36 -19.01
N PRO A 83 -7.75 6.43 -20.03
CA PRO A 83 -8.90 7.34 -20.06
C PRO A 83 -9.97 7.03 -19.02
N LEU A 84 -9.99 5.80 -18.46
CA LEU A 84 -10.94 5.43 -17.41
C LEU A 84 -10.79 6.31 -16.14
N TYR A 85 -9.60 6.84 -15.90
CA TYR A 85 -9.35 7.73 -14.76
C TYR A 85 -9.93 9.13 -14.94
N ASP A 86 -10.30 9.55 -16.14
CA ASP A 86 -10.93 10.85 -16.39
C ASP A 86 -12.35 10.92 -15.82
N THR A 87 -12.90 9.74 -15.48
CA THR A 87 -14.18 9.62 -14.77
C THR A 87 -14.08 9.78 -13.26
N VAL A 88 -12.89 10.00 -12.72
CA VAL A 88 -12.64 10.10 -11.26
C VAL A 88 -12.50 11.56 -10.86
N ARG A 89 -13.29 11.98 -9.90
CA ARG A 89 -13.31 13.37 -9.38
C ARG A 89 -12.26 13.58 -8.27
N LEU A 90 -10.98 13.42 -8.59
CA LEU A 90 -9.86 13.79 -7.72
C LEU A 90 -8.66 14.18 -8.59
N GLN A 91 -7.82 15.04 -8.05
CA GLN A 91 -6.58 15.43 -8.71
C GLN A 91 -5.53 14.34 -8.52
N ARG A 92 -4.93 13.92 -9.62
CA ARG A 92 -3.87 12.89 -9.64
C ARG A 92 -2.53 13.59 -9.82
N ILE A 93 -1.58 13.24 -8.98
CA ILE A 93 -0.22 13.77 -9.00
C ILE A 93 0.71 12.59 -9.19
N GLU A 94 1.42 12.56 -10.31
CA GLU A 94 2.37 11.49 -10.61
C GLU A 94 3.70 11.76 -9.92
N GLN A 95 4.22 10.74 -9.24
CA GLN A 95 5.57 10.77 -8.68
C GLN A 95 6.62 10.70 -9.79
N PRO A 96 7.84 11.18 -9.52
CA PRO A 96 8.98 10.91 -10.41
C PRO A 96 9.15 9.40 -10.67
N PRO A 97 9.64 9.00 -11.85
CA PRO A 97 9.91 7.59 -12.10
C PRO A 97 11.03 7.07 -11.20
N TYR A 98 10.97 5.79 -10.87
CA TYR A 98 12.01 5.09 -10.08
C TYR A 98 12.29 5.69 -8.70
N SER A 99 11.30 6.25 -8.04
CA SER A 99 11.42 6.90 -6.72
C SER A 99 10.54 6.23 -5.66
N PRO A 100 10.76 4.93 -5.32
CA PRO A 100 9.96 4.24 -4.31
C PRO A 100 10.14 4.85 -2.91
N GLU A 101 11.28 5.49 -2.63
CA GLU A 101 11.54 6.23 -1.40
C GLU A 101 10.59 7.41 -1.19
N LEU A 102 10.03 7.95 -2.27
CA LEU A 102 9.02 9.01 -2.21
C LEU A 102 7.60 8.48 -2.01
N ASN A 103 7.41 7.15 -1.90
CA ASN A 103 6.10 6.52 -1.82
C ASN A 103 5.79 6.07 -0.38
N PRO A 104 5.02 6.84 0.43
CA PRO A 104 4.70 6.49 1.80
C PRO A 104 4.08 5.10 1.99
N PRO A 105 3.20 4.59 1.12
CA PRO A 105 2.70 3.22 1.16
C PRO A 105 3.77 2.13 1.24
N GLU A 106 4.97 2.33 0.69
CA GLU A 106 6.03 1.31 0.73
C GLU A 106 6.45 0.97 2.17
N ARG A 107 6.48 1.94 3.09
CA ARG A 107 6.78 1.68 4.51
C ARG A 107 5.68 0.86 5.18
N VAL A 108 4.44 1.09 4.81
CA VAL A 108 3.33 0.26 5.31
C VAL A 108 3.42 -1.14 4.70
N PHE A 109 3.78 -1.28 3.43
CA PHE A 109 4.00 -2.58 2.82
C PHE A 109 5.16 -3.36 3.45
N GLU A 110 6.24 -2.70 3.86
CA GLU A 110 7.33 -3.31 4.64
C GLU A 110 6.81 -3.83 5.98
N TYR A 111 6.03 -3.01 6.70
CA TYR A 111 5.40 -3.41 7.96
C TYR A 111 4.49 -4.64 7.79
N LEU A 112 3.65 -4.65 6.75
CA LEU A 112 2.76 -5.77 6.47
C LEU A 112 3.55 -7.04 6.09
N ARG A 113 4.60 -6.90 5.26
CA ARG A 113 5.47 -8.02 4.93
C ARG A 113 6.10 -8.63 6.17
N ALA A 114 6.64 -7.81 7.07
CA ALA A 114 7.21 -8.30 8.33
C ALA A 114 6.19 -9.05 9.21
N ALA A 115 4.92 -8.64 9.16
CA ALA A 115 3.86 -9.29 9.94
C ALA A 115 3.43 -10.65 9.38
N VAL A 116 3.49 -10.86 8.06
CA VAL A 116 2.89 -12.02 7.38
C VAL A 116 3.89 -12.93 6.68
N GLU A 117 5.10 -12.49 6.41
CA GLU A 117 6.10 -13.31 5.72
C GLU A 117 6.70 -14.38 6.65
N GLY A 118 7.10 -15.50 6.06
CA GLY A 118 7.62 -16.65 6.80
C GLY A 118 6.55 -17.53 7.45
N LYS A 119 5.27 -17.22 7.26
CA LYS A 119 4.13 -18.00 7.76
C LYS A 119 3.43 -18.75 6.62
N VAL A 120 2.86 -19.91 6.93
CA VAL A 120 2.02 -20.70 6.03
C VAL A 120 0.56 -20.44 6.38
N TYR A 121 -0.24 -20.10 5.38
CA TYR A 121 -1.64 -19.71 5.56
C TYR A 121 -2.64 -20.74 5.02
N GLY A 122 -2.22 -21.65 4.13
CA GLY A 122 -3.06 -22.64 3.50
C GLY A 122 -4.02 -22.05 2.44
N THR A 123 -4.55 -20.85 2.65
CA THR A 123 -5.45 -20.18 1.68
C THR A 123 -5.10 -18.70 1.51
N LEU A 124 -5.38 -18.16 0.31
CA LEU A 124 -5.21 -16.73 0.04
C LEU A 124 -6.15 -15.88 0.92
N ALA A 125 -7.33 -16.40 1.25
CA ALA A 125 -8.29 -15.75 2.13
C ALA A 125 -7.70 -15.56 3.55
N ALA A 126 -7.13 -16.61 4.14
CA ALA A 126 -6.50 -16.53 5.46
C ALA A 126 -5.31 -15.54 5.48
N LYS A 127 -4.51 -15.51 4.40
CA LYS A 127 -3.42 -14.54 4.29
C LYS A 127 -3.93 -13.10 4.14
N LYS A 128 -5.00 -12.87 3.37
CA LYS A 128 -5.65 -11.56 3.27
C LYS A 128 -6.19 -11.10 4.62
N GLU A 129 -6.85 -11.98 5.35
CA GLU A 129 -7.36 -11.71 6.71
C GLU A 129 -6.23 -11.31 7.67
N ALA A 130 -5.11 -12.03 7.66
CA ALA A 130 -3.95 -11.68 8.47
C ALA A 130 -3.39 -10.29 8.13
N ILE A 131 -3.35 -9.92 6.85
CA ILE A 131 -2.94 -8.59 6.38
C ILE A 131 -3.96 -7.53 6.82
N GLU A 132 -5.25 -7.79 6.70
CA GLU A 132 -6.30 -6.87 7.14
C GLU A 132 -6.24 -6.63 8.65
N ASN A 133 -6.06 -7.67 9.44
CA ASN A 133 -5.86 -7.55 10.88
C ASN A 133 -4.66 -6.66 11.22
N ALA A 134 -3.53 -6.82 10.53
CA ALA A 134 -2.36 -5.95 10.69
C ALA A 134 -2.65 -4.50 10.25
N LEU A 135 -3.43 -4.29 9.19
CA LEU A 135 -3.86 -2.96 8.75
C LEU A 135 -4.81 -2.31 9.75
N TYR A 136 -5.78 -3.03 10.30
CA TYR A 136 -6.68 -2.51 11.33
C TYR A 136 -5.91 -2.12 12.60
N GLN A 137 -4.99 -2.98 13.05
CA GLN A 137 -4.12 -2.66 14.19
C GLN A 137 -3.27 -1.42 13.95
N LEU A 138 -2.68 -1.28 12.76
CA LEU A 138 -1.89 -0.10 12.41
C LEU A 138 -2.76 1.16 12.28
N ALA A 139 -3.95 1.05 11.68
CA ALA A 139 -4.89 2.15 11.51
C ALA A 139 -5.43 2.69 12.86
N ALA A 140 -5.49 1.83 13.88
CA ALA A 140 -5.81 2.24 15.26
C ALA A 140 -4.69 3.06 15.92
N LEU A 141 -3.51 3.16 15.32
CA LEU A 141 -2.34 3.87 15.83
C LEU A 141 -1.89 5.01 14.89
N PRO A 142 -2.67 6.12 14.76
CA PRO A 142 -2.35 7.19 13.82
C PRO A 142 -0.98 7.82 14.05
N ALA A 143 -0.52 7.89 15.30
CA ALA A 143 0.81 8.40 15.63
C ALA A 143 1.93 7.54 15.01
N LYS A 144 1.78 6.22 15.03
CA LYS A 144 2.73 5.29 14.41
C LYS A 144 2.72 5.43 12.88
N VAL A 145 1.53 5.54 12.28
CA VAL A 145 1.43 5.79 10.82
C VAL A 145 2.12 7.10 10.44
N LYS A 146 1.90 8.19 11.20
CA LYS A 146 2.60 9.48 10.97
C LYS A 146 4.11 9.34 11.08
N GLN A 147 4.60 8.64 12.09
CA GLN A 147 6.04 8.39 12.28
C GLN A 147 6.65 7.64 11.09
N MET A 148 5.95 6.64 10.57
CA MET A 148 6.42 5.81 9.47
C MET A 148 6.38 6.52 8.11
N THR A 149 5.41 7.40 7.89
CA THR A 149 5.05 7.89 6.55
C THR A 149 4.95 9.41 6.43
N GLY A 150 4.97 10.15 7.54
CA GLY A 150 4.82 11.60 7.58
C GLY A 150 6.17 12.32 7.74
N TRP A 151 7.14 12.04 6.87
CA TRP A 151 8.44 12.73 6.89
C TRP A 151 8.29 14.23 6.61
N GLN A 152 9.29 15.03 7.00
CA GLN A 152 9.20 16.48 6.88
C GLN A 152 8.88 16.93 5.45
N TRP A 153 9.61 16.43 4.46
CA TRP A 153 9.40 16.78 3.06
C TRP A 153 8.01 16.40 2.52
N ILE A 154 7.39 15.30 3.03
CA ILE A 154 6.00 14.93 2.68
C ILE A 154 5.02 15.94 3.27
N ARG A 155 5.26 16.37 4.50
CA ARG A 155 4.42 17.38 5.16
C ARG A 155 4.48 18.69 4.41
N ASP A 156 5.66 19.12 4.03
CA ASP A 156 5.89 20.35 3.30
C ASP A 156 5.24 20.31 1.91
N ALA A 157 5.42 19.20 1.17
CA ALA A 157 4.81 19.00 -0.14
C ALA A 157 3.27 18.99 -0.10
N ILE A 158 2.66 18.33 0.91
CA ILE A 158 1.20 18.29 1.05
C ILE A 158 0.68 19.66 1.51
N GLY A 159 1.41 20.37 2.40
CA GLY A 159 1.08 21.75 2.80
C GLY A 159 1.01 22.68 1.60
N ALA A 160 2.02 22.67 0.75
CA ALA A 160 2.05 23.46 -0.47
C ALA A 160 0.88 23.15 -1.43
N LEU A 161 0.48 21.88 -1.56
CA LEU A 161 -0.68 21.49 -2.37
C LEU A 161 -2.01 21.98 -1.80
N ASP A 162 -2.18 21.97 -0.48
CA ASP A 162 -3.39 22.48 0.15
C ASP A 162 -3.49 24.00 -0.04
N ASP A 163 -2.38 24.75 0.06
CA ASP A 163 -2.32 26.20 -0.16
C ASP A 163 -2.65 26.54 -1.61
N GLU A 164 -2.06 25.84 -2.59
CA GLU A 164 -2.35 26.02 -4.02
C GLU A 164 -3.82 25.74 -4.34
N TYR A 165 -4.39 24.68 -3.77
CA TYR A 165 -5.81 24.35 -3.95
C TYR A 165 -6.75 25.39 -3.35
N MET A 166 -6.38 26.00 -2.23
CA MET A 166 -7.19 27.06 -1.61
C MET A 166 -7.11 28.37 -2.39
N ALA A 167 -5.99 28.65 -3.06
CA ALA A 167 -5.82 29.82 -3.93
C ALA A 167 -6.63 29.74 -5.24
N LEU A 168 -7.00 28.53 -5.69
CA LEU A 168 -7.78 28.29 -6.91
C LEU A 168 -9.30 28.29 -6.69
N LYS A 169 -9.79 28.54 -5.48
CA LYS A 169 -11.22 28.68 -5.11
C LYS A 169 -11.64 30.11 -4.94
#